data_2f6bdaa79c1c6f11212b7154afa8ed5b
#
_entry.id   2f6bdaa79c1c6f11212b7154afa8ed5b
#
_cell.length_a   1.000
_cell.length_b   1.000
_cell.length_c   1.000
_cell.angle_alpha   90.00
_cell.angle_beta   90.00
_cell.angle_gamma   90.00
#
_symmetry.space_group_name_H-M   'P 1'
#
loop_
_entity.id
_entity.type
_entity.pdbx_description
1 polymer ?
#
loop_
_entity_poly.entity_id
_entity_poly.type
_entity_poly.pdbx_seq_one_letter_code
_entity_poly.pdbx_strand_id
1 'polypeptide(L)'
;MKRIIQRFRLEYDYLSNFYPACVQVDGLEYLSSEAAFQAAKCAKAEDRLLFAELNSNDSKRLGHQVSVRSDWEAVRIEEMEKVVRAKFTQNPHLARFLVETGDAELIEGNSWHDTFWGVDLKTGEGENHLGKILMALREDFQKNGIPTQENALPCRQEISADGIQVQFREITQVPCDCIVNATNETLLAGDSVDTAIHRTAGPELLEACRLLGGCGVTEEKLTGGFQLAASYVIHTVGPHYGVKDDAALLAMTYRNVLDLATEHGIRFIAFPAISTGKFSYPKKVATAIAVNSVRQWKREHPEYPVEVLFADVDLTIYRYFCEALKGLEESLC
;
A
#
# COMPACT_ATOMS: atom_id res chain seq x y z
N MET A 1 -0.70 21.45 25.16
CA MET A 1 0.40 20.45 25.09
C MET A 1 0.68 20.22 23.61
N LYS A 2 1.96 20.09 23.24
CA LYS A 2 2.33 19.74 21.86
C LYS A 2 1.86 18.30 21.58
N ARG A 3 1.24 18.05 20.42
CA ARG A 3 0.82 16.69 20.02
C ARG A 3 2.05 15.83 19.84
N ILE A 4 2.01 14.57 20.29
CA ILE A 4 3.11 13.60 20.12
C ILE A 4 2.58 12.40 19.35
N ILE A 5 3.26 12.03 18.28
CA ILE A 5 3.06 10.79 17.53
C ILE A 5 4.19 9.85 17.95
N GLN A 6 3.88 8.91 18.84
CA GLN A 6 4.86 8.12 19.59
C GLN A 6 5.17 6.76 18.93
N ARG A 7 4.46 6.38 17.87
CA ARG A 7 4.67 5.11 17.14
C ARG A 7 4.28 5.30 15.68
N PHE A 8 5.13 4.79 14.79
CA PHE A 8 4.88 4.78 13.36
C PHE A 8 4.15 3.48 12.96
N ARG A 9 2.89 3.38 13.38
CA ARG A 9 1.98 2.24 13.15
C ARG A 9 0.56 2.72 12.92
N LEU A 10 -0.30 1.85 12.38
CA LEU A 10 -1.68 2.15 12.04
C LEU A 10 -1.76 3.37 11.11
N GLU A 11 -2.50 4.40 11.51
CA GLU A 11 -2.67 5.65 10.76
C GLU A 11 -1.35 6.40 10.46
N TYR A 12 -0.26 6.08 11.21
CA TYR A 12 1.07 6.67 11.03
C TYR A 12 2.11 5.68 10.50
N ASP A 13 1.71 4.53 9.98
CA ASP A 13 2.62 3.51 9.47
C ASP A 13 3.49 4.02 8.29
N TYR A 14 2.95 4.97 7.51
CA TYR A 14 3.67 5.63 6.41
C TYR A 14 4.90 6.43 6.85
N LEU A 15 5.05 6.74 8.13
CA LEU A 15 6.27 7.37 8.68
C LEU A 15 7.41 6.34 8.83
N SER A 16 7.10 5.06 9.00
CA SER A 16 8.09 3.98 9.15
C SER A 16 8.82 3.71 7.83
N ASN A 17 10.11 3.39 7.90
CA ASN A 17 10.89 2.92 6.75
C ASN A 17 10.40 1.59 6.20
N PHE A 18 9.67 0.82 7.00
CA PHE A 18 9.08 -0.46 6.60
C PHE A 18 7.82 -0.31 5.72
N TYR A 19 7.25 0.89 5.66
CA TYR A 19 6.10 1.15 4.80
C TYR A 19 6.43 0.88 3.33
N PRO A 20 5.60 0.11 2.60
CA PRO A 20 5.84 -0.23 1.20
C PRO A 20 5.58 1.00 0.32
N ALA A 21 6.64 1.71 0.00
CA ALA A 21 6.65 2.84 -0.94
C ALA A 21 7.91 2.75 -1.79
N CYS A 22 7.75 2.59 -3.09
CA CYS A 22 8.89 2.54 -4.01
C CYS A 22 9.71 3.82 -3.92
N VAL A 23 11.03 3.64 -3.94
CA VAL A 23 12.01 4.72 -3.96
C VAL A 23 13.11 4.42 -4.96
N GLN A 24 13.54 5.43 -5.69
CA GLN A 24 14.72 5.37 -6.53
C GLN A 24 15.88 6.12 -5.86
N VAL A 25 16.95 5.40 -5.60
CA VAL A 25 18.16 5.95 -4.96
C VAL A 25 19.38 5.44 -5.71
N ASP A 26 20.30 6.33 -6.08
CA ASP A 26 21.52 6.01 -6.83
C ASP A 26 21.27 5.19 -8.12
N GLY A 27 20.17 5.49 -8.82
CA GLY A 27 19.79 4.83 -10.07
C GLY A 27 19.13 3.47 -9.90
N LEU A 28 18.97 2.96 -8.68
CA LEU A 28 18.27 1.70 -8.38
C LEU A 28 16.92 1.96 -7.72
N GLU A 29 15.91 1.19 -8.11
CA GLU A 29 14.59 1.21 -7.51
C GLU A 29 14.46 0.14 -6.42
N TYR A 30 13.90 0.53 -5.28
CA TYR A 30 13.65 -0.34 -4.13
C TYR A 30 12.19 -0.27 -3.71
N LEU A 31 11.67 -1.32 -3.08
CA LEU A 31 10.26 -1.40 -2.66
C LEU A 31 9.93 -0.61 -1.40
N SER A 32 10.96 -0.10 -0.70
CA SER A 32 10.81 0.71 0.51
C SER A 32 12.09 1.48 0.83
N SER A 33 11.97 2.52 1.64
CA SER A 33 13.14 3.21 2.18
C SER A 33 14.01 2.31 3.06
N GLU A 34 13.44 1.30 3.72
CA GLU A 34 14.24 0.28 4.44
C GLU A 34 15.13 -0.51 3.49
N ALA A 35 14.60 -0.99 2.35
CA ALA A 35 15.39 -1.72 1.36
C ALA A 35 16.54 -0.87 0.81
N ALA A 36 16.27 0.38 0.46
CA ALA A 36 17.28 1.33 -0.01
C ALA A 36 18.36 1.60 1.06
N PHE A 37 17.93 1.79 2.32
CA PHE A 37 18.85 2.02 3.43
C PHE A 37 19.75 0.80 3.72
N GLN A 38 19.19 -0.41 3.68
CA GLN A 38 19.98 -1.62 3.85
C GLN A 38 20.97 -1.83 2.69
N ALA A 39 20.56 -1.52 1.46
CA ALA A 39 21.43 -1.54 0.28
C ALA A 39 22.60 -0.54 0.40
N ALA A 40 22.37 0.64 0.98
CA ALA A 40 23.40 1.66 1.18
C ALA A 40 24.58 1.19 2.05
N LYS A 41 24.38 0.16 2.89
CA LYS A 41 25.45 -0.46 3.71
C LYS A 41 26.46 -1.23 2.90
N CYS A 42 26.12 -1.70 1.69
CA CYS A 42 26.96 -2.61 0.93
C CYS A 42 28.30 -1.97 0.59
N ALA A 43 29.39 -2.70 0.88
CA ALA A 43 30.73 -2.30 0.52
C ALA A 43 30.93 -2.26 -1.01
N LYS A 44 30.23 -3.15 -1.74
CA LYS A 44 30.25 -3.20 -3.19
C LYS A 44 28.94 -2.71 -3.76
N ALA A 45 29.01 -1.84 -4.79
CA ALA A 45 27.84 -1.27 -5.43
C ALA A 45 26.94 -2.36 -6.09
N GLU A 46 27.54 -3.42 -6.61
CA GLU A 46 26.83 -4.54 -7.25
C GLU A 46 25.91 -5.31 -6.28
N ASP A 47 26.29 -5.40 -4.99
CA ASP A 47 25.50 -6.10 -3.97
C ASP A 47 24.18 -5.34 -3.65
N ARG A 48 24.09 -4.06 -3.98
CA ARG A 48 22.87 -3.24 -3.78
C ARG A 48 21.68 -3.75 -4.58
N LEU A 49 21.93 -4.39 -5.75
CA LEU A 49 20.89 -5.00 -6.58
C LEU A 49 20.12 -6.11 -5.86
N LEU A 50 20.76 -6.79 -4.89
CA LEU A 50 20.12 -7.85 -4.11
C LEU A 50 18.92 -7.37 -3.31
N PHE A 51 18.83 -6.06 -3.04
CA PHE A 51 17.76 -5.46 -2.25
C PHE A 51 16.59 -4.94 -3.09
N ALA A 52 16.75 -4.79 -4.41
CA ALA A 52 15.78 -4.13 -5.29
C ALA A 52 14.37 -4.79 -5.28
N GLU A 53 14.33 -6.11 -5.08
CA GLU A 53 13.11 -6.92 -5.12
C GLU A 53 12.72 -7.49 -3.74
N LEU A 54 13.33 -6.98 -2.66
CA LEU A 54 13.05 -7.45 -1.30
C LEU A 54 12.08 -6.51 -0.58
N ASN A 55 11.13 -7.12 0.15
CA ASN A 55 10.34 -6.38 1.14
C ASN A 55 11.22 -5.93 2.32
N SER A 56 10.70 -5.05 3.17
CA SER A 56 11.45 -4.45 4.28
C SER A 56 12.01 -5.47 5.28
N ASN A 57 11.26 -6.55 5.59
CA ASN A 57 11.73 -7.59 6.51
C ASN A 57 12.90 -8.39 5.94
N ASP A 58 12.78 -8.80 4.67
CA ASP A 58 13.83 -9.54 3.98
C ASP A 58 15.06 -8.68 3.75
N SER A 59 14.88 -7.40 3.42
CA SER A 59 15.96 -6.43 3.29
C SER A 59 16.71 -6.24 4.61
N LYS A 60 15.99 -6.09 5.72
CA LYS A 60 16.63 -6.00 7.04
C LYS A 60 17.45 -7.25 7.37
N ARG A 61 16.88 -8.43 7.11
CA ARG A 61 17.56 -9.71 7.33
C ARG A 61 18.84 -9.84 6.49
N LEU A 62 18.77 -9.51 5.19
CA LEU A 62 19.92 -9.53 4.30
C LEU A 62 20.96 -8.48 4.71
N GLY A 63 20.55 -7.29 5.14
CA GLY A 63 21.42 -6.21 5.58
C GLY A 63 22.28 -6.54 6.81
N HIS A 64 21.94 -7.59 7.57
CA HIS A 64 22.80 -8.14 8.62
C HIS A 64 23.87 -9.12 8.08
N GLN A 65 23.79 -9.52 6.82
CA GLN A 65 24.67 -10.55 6.22
C GLN A 65 25.65 -9.98 5.21
N VAL A 66 25.40 -8.78 4.68
CA VAL A 66 26.28 -8.16 3.67
C VAL A 66 27.55 -7.60 4.30
N SER A 67 28.60 -7.52 3.47
CA SER A 67 29.83 -6.78 3.84
C SER A 67 29.51 -5.28 3.90
N VAL A 68 29.71 -4.70 5.07
CA VAL A 68 29.41 -3.29 5.33
C VAL A 68 30.59 -2.41 4.90
N ARG A 69 30.30 -1.28 4.24
CA ARG A 69 31.29 -0.28 3.85
C ARG A 69 32.02 0.28 5.10
N SER A 70 33.31 0.54 4.98
CA SER A 70 34.16 0.92 6.11
C SER A 70 33.82 2.26 6.77
N ASP A 71 33.19 3.16 6.02
CA ASP A 71 32.77 4.50 6.45
C ASP A 71 31.33 4.55 6.97
N TRP A 72 30.66 3.40 7.11
CA TRP A 72 29.23 3.32 7.43
C TRP A 72 28.81 4.14 8.66
N GLU A 73 29.57 4.05 9.74
CA GLU A 73 29.24 4.78 10.97
C GLU A 73 29.28 6.31 10.79
N ALA A 74 30.09 6.78 9.87
CA ALA A 74 30.20 8.22 9.57
C ALA A 74 29.08 8.71 8.66
N VAL A 75 28.55 7.85 7.74
CA VAL A 75 27.61 8.26 6.69
C VAL A 75 26.16 7.80 6.93
N ARG A 76 25.91 6.92 7.89
CA ARG A 76 24.60 6.27 8.07
C ARG A 76 23.44 7.25 8.28
N ILE A 77 23.67 8.39 8.91
CA ILE A 77 22.64 9.42 9.11
C ILE A 77 22.31 10.09 7.77
N GLU A 78 23.33 10.46 7.01
CA GLU A 78 23.17 11.07 5.68
C GLU A 78 22.45 10.11 4.71
N GLU A 79 22.82 8.82 4.70
CA GLU A 79 22.13 7.81 3.88
C GLU A 79 20.66 7.62 4.32
N MET A 80 20.36 7.71 5.62
CA MET A 80 18.98 7.69 6.10
C MET A 80 18.19 8.92 5.65
N GLU A 81 18.76 10.11 5.75
CA GLU A 81 18.13 11.33 5.26
C GLU A 81 17.84 11.25 3.77
N LYS A 82 18.78 10.73 2.99
CA LYS A 82 18.66 10.54 1.55
C LYS A 82 17.49 9.61 1.19
N VAL A 83 17.39 8.43 1.82
CA VAL A 83 16.33 7.47 1.51
C VAL A 83 14.97 7.94 2.01
N VAL A 84 14.90 8.60 3.17
CA VAL A 84 13.66 9.18 3.70
C VAL A 84 13.19 10.33 2.79
N ARG A 85 14.08 11.22 2.40
CA ARG A 85 13.77 12.30 1.45
C ARG A 85 13.27 11.74 0.12
N ALA A 86 13.94 10.71 -0.44
CA ALA A 86 13.49 10.04 -1.66
C ALA A 86 12.08 9.50 -1.52
N LYS A 87 11.77 8.80 -0.41
CA LYS A 87 10.43 8.27 -0.13
C LYS A 87 9.35 9.35 -0.22
N PHE A 88 9.50 10.44 0.49
CA PHE A 88 8.46 11.46 0.55
C PHE A 88 8.45 12.36 -0.70
N THR A 89 9.59 12.59 -1.36
CA THR A 89 9.62 13.35 -2.61
C THR A 89 8.99 12.59 -3.77
N GLN A 90 9.26 11.28 -3.86
CA GLN A 90 8.81 10.44 -4.96
C GLN A 90 7.43 9.83 -4.74
N ASN A 91 6.83 10.05 -3.57
CA ASN A 91 5.47 9.66 -3.21
C ASN A 91 4.71 10.88 -2.64
N PRO A 92 4.23 11.81 -3.48
CA PRO A 92 3.69 13.10 -3.06
C PRO A 92 2.54 13.03 -2.05
N HIS A 93 1.71 11.98 -2.12
CA HIS A 93 0.65 11.74 -1.14
C HIS A 93 1.20 11.52 0.27
N LEU A 94 2.35 10.81 0.40
CA LEU A 94 3.01 10.63 1.70
C LEU A 94 3.60 11.94 2.22
N ALA A 95 4.12 12.79 1.33
CA ALA A 95 4.59 14.13 1.69
C ALA A 95 3.45 14.99 2.27
N ARG A 96 2.26 14.93 1.66
CA ARG A 96 1.06 15.59 2.19
C ARG A 96 0.74 15.10 3.60
N PHE A 97 0.68 13.78 3.82
CA PHE A 97 0.43 13.21 5.14
C PHE A 97 1.49 13.61 6.17
N LEU A 98 2.77 13.70 5.77
CA LEU A 98 3.83 14.18 6.66
C LEU A 98 3.58 15.63 7.08
N VAL A 99 3.19 16.50 6.16
CA VAL A 99 2.86 17.91 6.45
C VAL A 99 1.60 18.02 7.33
N GLU A 100 0.60 17.18 7.13
CA GLU A 100 -0.63 17.12 7.94
C GLU A 100 -0.39 16.70 9.40
N THR A 101 0.77 16.14 9.74
CA THR A 101 1.16 15.94 11.14
C THR A 101 1.34 17.27 11.89
N GLY A 102 1.39 18.41 11.19
CA GLY A 102 1.41 19.77 11.75
C GLY A 102 2.71 20.07 12.49
N ASP A 103 2.61 20.38 13.76
CA ASP A 103 3.74 20.65 14.67
C ASP A 103 4.02 19.48 15.64
N ALA A 104 3.36 18.32 15.43
CA ALA A 104 3.51 17.17 16.30
C ALA A 104 4.98 16.74 16.42
N GLU A 105 5.37 16.36 17.60
CA GLU A 105 6.64 15.65 17.81
C GLU A 105 6.53 14.23 17.27
N LEU A 106 7.46 13.84 16.40
CA LEU A 106 7.50 12.50 15.78
C LEU A 106 8.54 11.66 16.48
N ILE A 107 8.12 10.54 17.07
CA ILE A 107 8.99 9.63 17.81
C ILE A 107 8.88 8.22 17.20
N GLU A 108 10.02 7.68 16.71
CA GLU A 108 10.09 6.26 16.33
C GLU A 108 10.16 5.40 17.61
N GLY A 109 9.01 5.26 18.24
CA GLY A 109 8.89 4.50 19.49
C GLY A 109 8.88 3.01 19.26
N ASN A 110 9.81 2.31 19.89
CA ASN A 110 10.00 0.87 19.74
C ASN A 110 10.06 0.13 21.08
N SER A 111 10.04 -1.21 21.05
CA SER A 111 10.15 -2.10 22.21
C SER A 111 11.30 -3.10 22.12
N TRP A 112 12.16 -2.95 21.09
CA TRP A 112 13.31 -3.83 20.82
C TRP A 112 14.66 -3.17 21.03
N HIS A 113 14.68 -2.09 21.86
CA HIS A 113 15.88 -1.40 22.32
C HIS A 113 16.71 -0.70 21.20
N ASP A 114 16.06 -0.23 20.14
CA ASP A 114 16.69 0.68 19.18
C ASP A 114 16.69 2.10 19.77
N THR A 115 17.79 2.48 20.38
CA THR A 115 17.99 3.80 20.97
C THR A 115 18.70 4.78 20.04
N PHE A 116 19.14 4.34 18.85
CA PHE A 116 19.76 5.22 17.88
C PHE A 116 18.73 5.84 16.92
N TRP A 117 18.02 5.00 16.16
CA TRP A 117 17.03 5.51 15.21
C TRP A 117 15.74 5.96 15.91
N GLY A 118 15.40 5.37 17.01
CA GLY A 118 14.18 5.64 17.75
C GLY A 118 14.38 5.89 19.23
N VAL A 119 13.31 5.62 19.98
CA VAL A 119 13.25 5.69 21.46
C VAL A 119 12.68 4.38 21.97
N ASP A 120 13.35 3.75 22.93
CA ASP A 120 12.81 2.61 23.65
C ASP A 120 11.67 3.07 24.57
N LEU A 121 10.45 2.65 24.27
CA LEU A 121 9.26 3.05 25.04
C LEU A 121 9.19 2.50 26.45
N LYS A 122 10.06 1.55 26.83
CA LYS A 122 10.12 1.01 28.18
C LYS A 122 10.99 1.88 29.10
N THR A 123 12.11 2.37 28.55
CA THR A 123 13.08 3.18 29.31
C THR A 123 12.88 4.69 29.10
N GLY A 124 12.28 5.08 27.95
CA GLY A 124 12.20 6.47 27.51
C GLY A 124 13.52 6.99 26.92
N GLU A 125 14.53 6.14 26.74
CA GLU A 125 15.85 6.51 26.24
C GLU A 125 15.95 6.33 24.72
N GLY A 126 16.65 7.25 24.06
CA GLY A 126 16.94 7.15 22.63
C GLY A 126 17.17 8.50 21.96
N GLU A 127 17.95 8.47 20.87
CA GLU A 127 18.35 9.67 20.12
C GLU A 127 17.30 10.12 19.09
N ASN A 128 16.38 9.21 18.71
CA ASN A 128 15.27 9.49 17.78
C ASN A 128 15.72 10.13 16.45
N HIS A 129 16.81 9.64 15.84
CA HIS A 129 17.32 10.20 14.59
C HIS A 129 16.28 10.17 13.47
N LEU A 130 15.50 9.07 13.31
CA LEU A 130 14.47 8.98 12.29
C LEU A 130 13.37 10.04 12.48
N GLY A 131 12.89 10.21 13.72
CA GLY A 131 11.89 11.23 14.02
C GLY A 131 12.39 12.64 13.74
N LYS A 132 13.66 12.95 14.06
CA LYS A 132 14.30 14.24 13.76
C LYS A 132 14.40 14.50 12.25
N ILE A 133 14.80 13.49 11.47
CA ILE A 133 14.87 13.56 9.99
C ILE A 133 13.48 13.88 9.42
N LEU A 134 12.45 13.16 9.86
CA LEU A 134 11.08 13.38 9.41
C LEU A 134 10.56 14.78 9.75
N MET A 135 10.83 15.28 10.96
CA MET A 135 10.44 16.64 11.36
C MET A 135 11.16 17.71 10.54
N ALA A 136 12.45 17.54 10.28
CA ALA A 136 13.23 18.46 9.43
C ALA A 136 12.72 18.46 7.98
N LEU A 137 12.40 17.28 7.42
CA LEU A 137 11.83 17.15 6.08
C LEU A 137 10.43 17.78 6.00
N ARG A 138 9.60 17.62 7.02
CA ARG A 138 8.30 18.27 7.13
C ARG A 138 8.41 19.80 7.09
N GLU A 139 9.35 20.35 7.86
CA GLU A 139 9.61 21.81 7.85
C GLU A 139 10.06 22.28 6.47
N ASP A 140 10.89 21.52 5.77
CA ASP A 140 11.33 21.81 4.41
C ASP A 140 10.12 21.88 3.46
N PHE A 141 9.23 20.89 3.49
CA PHE A 141 8.02 20.89 2.67
C PHE A 141 7.02 22.00 3.02
N GLN A 142 6.91 22.36 4.30
CA GLN A 142 6.08 23.50 4.74
C GLN A 142 6.61 24.83 4.20
N LYS A 143 7.93 25.00 4.09
CA LYS A 143 8.57 26.24 3.60
C LYS A 143 8.64 26.32 2.08
N ASN A 144 8.99 25.20 1.43
CA ASN A 144 9.36 25.18 0.02
C ASN A 144 8.30 24.56 -0.88
N GLY A 145 7.20 24.03 -0.31
CA GLY A 145 6.12 23.35 -1.01
C GLY A 145 6.25 21.83 -0.98
N ILE A 146 5.09 21.18 -1.08
CA ILE A 146 4.99 19.72 -1.14
C ILE A 146 5.34 19.25 -2.56
N PRO A 147 6.07 18.13 -2.73
CA PRO A 147 6.31 17.52 -4.03
C PRO A 147 5.02 17.26 -4.83
N THR A 148 5.08 17.43 -6.14
CA THR A 148 3.94 17.22 -7.05
C THR A 148 4.00 15.85 -7.73
N GLN A 149 2.96 15.52 -8.52
CA GLN A 149 2.91 14.27 -9.29
C GLN A 149 4.06 14.14 -10.32
N GLU A 150 4.67 15.24 -10.74
CA GLU A 150 5.85 15.22 -11.62
C GLU A 150 7.07 14.59 -10.95
N ASN A 151 7.11 14.58 -9.63
CA ASN A 151 8.17 13.94 -8.83
C ASN A 151 7.89 12.45 -8.55
N ALA A 152 6.67 11.96 -8.83
CA ALA A 152 6.28 10.60 -8.53
C ALA A 152 7.03 9.58 -9.41
N LEU A 153 7.46 8.47 -8.80
CA LEU A 153 7.98 7.35 -9.57
C LEU A 153 6.86 6.74 -10.43
N PRO A 154 7.17 6.33 -11.68
CA PRO A 154 6.26 5.47 -12.45
C PRO A 154 5.98 4.19 -11.68
N CYS A 155 4.71 3.80 -11.58
CA CYS A 155 4.37 2.53 -10.96
C CYS A 155 4.68 1.36 -11.91
N ARG A 156 5.08 0.22 -11.34
CA ARG A 156 5.17 -1.03 -12.09
C ARG A 156 3.77 -1.47 -12.49
N GLN A 157 3.58 -1.81 -13.76
CA GLN A 157 2.28 -2.22 -14.28
C GLN A 157 2.38 -3.35 -15.30
N GLU A 158 1.30 -4.12 -15.41
CA GLU A 158 1.08 -5.15 -16.42
C GLU A 158 -0.33 -4.99 -16.96
N ILE A 159 -0.52 -5.15 -18.26
CA ILE A 159 -1.83 -5.05 -18.92
C ILE A 159 -2.03 -6.30 -19.75
N SER A 160 -3.14 -7.02 -19.54
CA SER A 160 -3.49 -8.20 -20.32
C SER A 160 -4.14 -7.83 -21.65
N ALA A 161 -4.21 -8.80 -22.58
CA ALA A 161 -4.84 -8.63 -23.89
C ALA A 161 -6.35 -8.30 -23.79
N ASP A 162 -7.03 -8.73 -22.70
CA ASP A 162 -8.44 -8.43 -22.42
C ASP A 162 -8.64 -7.11 -21.62
N GLY A 163 -7.58 -6.30 -21.51
CA GLY A 163 -7.62 -4.96 -20.92
C GLY A 163 -7.67 -4.91 -19.39
N ILE A 164 -7.43 -6.04 -18.69
CA ILE A 164 -7.27 -6.04 -17.24
C ILE A 164 -5.87 -5.53 -16.89
N GLN A 165 -5.80 -4.57 -15.97
CA GLN A 165 -4.55 -3.96 -15.52
C GLN A 165 -4.13 -4.49 -14.15
N VAL A 166 -2.83 -4.57 -13.91
CA VAL A 166 -2.24 -4.79 -12.58
C VAL A 166 -1.19 -3.73 -12.34
N GLN A 167 -1.25 -3.05 -11.20
CA GLN A 167 -0.27 -2.04 -10.81
C GLN A 167 0.28 -2.31 -9.42
N PHE A 168 1.60 -2.18 -9.27
CA PHE A 168 2.24 -2.13 -7.96
C PHE A 168 2.11 -0.72 -7.40
N ARG A 169 0.99 -0.46 -6.72
CA ARG A 169 0.57 0.88 -6.27
C ARG A 169 -0.40 0.78 -5.10
N GLU A 170 -0.39 1.78 -4.24
CA GLU A 170 -1.44 1.97 -3.24
C GLU A 170 -2.76 2.33 -3.94
N ILE A 171 -3.82 1.57 -3.65
CA ILE A 171 -5.12 1.70 -4.34
C ILE A 171 -5.73 3.10 -4.19
N THR A 172 -5.48 3.77 -3.07
CA THR A 172 -5.95 5.14 -2.80
C THR A 172 -5.37 6.19 -3.75
N GLN A 173 -4.31 5.84 -4.50
CA GLN A 173 -3.64 6.71 -5.47
C GLN A 173 -4.06 6.42 -6.92
N VAL A 174 -5.04 5.54 -7.12
CA VAL A 174 -5.54 5.22 -8.46
C VAL A 174 -6.58 6.27 -8.89
N PRO A 175 -6.34 7.03 -9.96
CA PRO A 175 -7.35 7.96 -10.50
C PRO A 175 -8.36 7.17 -11.33
N CYS A 176 -9.42 6.67 -10.70
CA CYS A 176 -10.48 5.88 -11.32
C CYS A 176 -11.86 6.36 -10.85
N ASP A 177 -12.92 5.81 -11.41
CA ASP A 177 -14.27 6.14 -10.96
C ASP A 177 -14.53 5.60 -9.55
N CYS A 178 -14.06 4.37 -9.28
CA CYS A 178 -14.34 3.66 -8.04
C CYS A 178 -13.15 2.81 -7.58
N ILE A 179 -12.87 2.84 -6.29
CA ILE A 179 -12.00 1.84 -5.65
C ILE A 179 -12.83 0.89 -4.79
N VAL A 180 -12.35 -0.35 -4.66
CA VAL A 180 -12.98 -1.34 -3.80
C VAL A 180 -12.29 -1.39 -2.45
N ASN A 181 -13.07 -1.30 -1.38
CA ASN A 181 -12.62 -1.47 -0.02
C ASN A 181 -12.93 -2.89 0.48
N ALA A 182 -11.90 -3.72 0.62
CA ALA A 182 -12.02 -5.03 1.27
C ALA A 182 -11.98 -4.82 2.78
N THR A 183 -13.13 -4.87 3.42
CA THR A 183 -13.34 -4.51 4.83
C THR A 183 -13.91 -5.66 5.65
N ASN A 184 -14.34 -5.38 6.87
CA ASN A 184 -15.04 -6.29 7.76
C ASN A 184 -16.55 -5.99 7.81
N GLU A 185 -17.32 -6.87 8.44
CA GLU A 185 -18.78 -6.78 8.50
C GLU A 185 -19.29 -5.51 9.18
N THR A 186 -18.48 -4.83 9.99
CA THR A 186 -18.91 -3.61 10.69
C THR A 186 -18.73 -2.35 9.84
N LEU A 187 -17.92 -2.36 8.80
CA LEU A 187 -17.49 -1.21 7.99
C LEU A 187 -16.76 -0.09 8.79
N LEU A 188 -16.34 -0.38 10.01
CA LEU A 188 -15.78 0.59 10.94
C LEU A 188 -14.28 0.39 11.09
N ALA A 189 -13.52 0.83 10.10
CA ALA A 189 -12.07 0.76 10.04
C ALA A 189 -11.48 -0.61 10.43
N GLY A 190 -10.94 -1.30 9.45
CA GLY A 190 -10.26 -2.58 9.61
C GLY A 190 -8.74 -2.43 9.60
N ASP A 191 -8.07 -3.30 8.88
CA ASP A 191 -6.61 -3.28 8.73
C ASP A 191 -6.17 -2.90 7.32
N SER A 192 -4.87 -2.59 7.19
CA SER A 192 -4.17 -2.46 5.91
C SER A 192 -4.91 -1.56 4.90
N VAL A 193 -5.48 -2.13 3.84
CA VAL A 193 -6.17 -1.40 2.76
C VAL A 193 -7.32 -0.54 3.29
N ASP A 194 -8.17 -1.08 4.15
CA ASP A 194 -9.30 -0.36 4.74
C ASP A 194 -8.83 0.85 5.55
N THR A 195 -7.79 0.68 6.37
CA THR A 195 -7.17 1.81 7.10
C THR A 195 -6.61 2.88 6.16
N ALA A 196 -5.94 2.48 5.07
CA ALA A 196 -5.39 3.41 4.10
C ALA A 196 -6.51 4.20 3.38
N ILE A 197 -7.60 3.53 3.02
CA ILE A 197 -8.76 4.14 2.38
C ILE A 197 -9.42 5.16 3.33
N HIS A 198 -9.71 4.77 4.57
CA HIS A 198 -10.31 5.66 5.56
C HIS A 198 -9.42 6.88 5.87
N ARG A 199 -8.11 6.68 6.01
CA ARG A 199 -7.14 7.76 6.21
C ARG A 199 -7.15 8.77 5.05
N THR A 200 -7.14 8.27 3.82
CA THR A 200 -7.07 9.13 2.63
C THR A 200 -8.39 9.81 2.31
N ALA A 201 -9.51 9.12 2.53
CA ALA A 201 -10.86 9.65 2.29
C ALA A 201 -11.28 10.73 3.30
N GLY A 202 -10.69 10.73 4.50
CA GLY A 202 -11.09 11.63 5.57
C GLY A 202 -12.22 11.10 6.46
N PRO A 203 -12.60 11.84 7.51
CA PRO A 203 -13.57 11.38 8.50
C PRO A 203 -14.99 11.18 7.96
N GLU A 204 -15.34 11.85 6.87
CA GLU A 204 -16.66 11.76 6.25
C GLU A 204 -16.98 10.34 5.75
N LEU A 205 -15.97 9.58 5.31
CA LEU A 205 -16.16 8.19 4.90
C LEU A 205 -16.61 7.32 6.08
N LEU A 206 -16.02 7.51 7.26
CA LEU A 206 -16.41 6.74 8.45
C LEU A 206 -17.87 7.03 8.85
N GLU A 207 -18.28 8.28 8.76
CA GLU A 207 -19.69 8.65 9.04
C GLU A 207 -20.65 8.03 8.01
N ALA A 208 -20.29 8.04 6.72
CA ALA A 208 -21.07 7.38 5.69
C ALA A 208 -21.16 5.85 5.94
N CYS A 209 -20.08 5.19 6.30
CA CYS A 209 -20.05 3.77 6.63
C CYS A 209 -20.96 3.43 7.84
N ARG A 210 -20.99 4.27 8.88
CA ARG A 210 -21.91 4.09 10.02
C ARG A 210 -23.37 4.08 9.62
N LEU A 211 -23.75 4.92 8.65
CA LEU A 211 -25.15 4.99 8.16
C LEU A 211 -25.55 3.74 7.36
N LEU A 212 -24.58 3.01 6.78
CA LEU A 212 -24.86 1.76 6.05
C LEU A 212 -25.24 0.58 6.97
N GLY A 213 -24.89 0.63 8.26
CA GLY A 213 -25.32 -0.36 9.25
C GLY A 213 -24.65 -1.73 9.15
N GLY A 214 -23.53 -1.83 8.42
CA GLY A 214 -22.78 -3.06 8.21
C GLY A 214 -22.90 -3.63 6.80
N CYS A 215 -22.17 -4.74 6.55
CA CYS A 215 -22.09 -5.42 5.26
C CYS A 215 -21.82 -6.92 5.49
N GLY A 216 -22.64 -7.80 4.97
CA GLY A 216 -22.44 -9.24 5.09
C GLY A 216 -21.37 -9.77 4.14
N VAL A 217 -20.97 -11.04 4.33
CA VAL A 217 -20.06 -11.72 3.40
C VAL A 217 -20.68 -11.76 2.01
N THR A 218 -19.91 -11.38 0.99
CA THR A 218 -20.32 -11.19 -0.42
C THR A 218 -21.26 -10.03 -0.71
N GLU A 219 -21.76 -9.33 0.31
CA GLU A 219 -22.49 -8.09 0.09
C GLU A 219 -21.57 -6.96 -0.32
N GLU A 220 -22.14 -5.93 -0.92
CA GLU A 220 -21.50 -4.70 -1.35
C GLU A 220 -22.30 -3.48 -0.93
N LYS A 221 -21.62 -2.39 -0.59
CA LYS A 221 -22.21 -1.10 -0.23
C LYS A 221 -21.42 0.00 -0.91
N LEU A 222 -22.13 1.03 -1.41
CA LEU A 222 -21.52 2.17 -2.09
C LEU A 222 -21.49 3.40 -1.19
N THR A 223 -20.39 4.14 -1.21
CA THR A 223 -20.26 5.49 -0.66
C THR A 223 -19.58 6.41 -1.66
N GLY A 224 -19.58 7.72 -1.38
CA GLY A 224 -18.70 8.66 -2.05
C GLY A 224 -17.22 8.43 -1.70
N GLY A 225 -16.32 8.89 -2.56
CA GLY A 225 -14.87 8.80 -2.36
C GLY A 225 -14.30 9.91 -1.46
N PHE A 226 -15.06 10.99 -1.22
CA PHE A 226 -14.68 12.16 -0.42
C PHE A 226 -13.33 12.76 -0.87
N GLN A 227 -12.24 12.63 -0.07
CA GLN A 227 -10.92 13.18 -0.41
C GLN A 227 -10.05 12.21 -1.23
N LEU A 228 -10.56 11.04 -1.61
CA LEU A 228 -9.88 10.11 -2.51
C LEU A 228 -9.79 10.67 -3.94
N ALA A 229 -8.85 10.13 -4.73
CA ALA A 229 -8.80 10.38 -6.17
C ALA A 229 -9.98 9.73 -6.91
N ALA A 230 -10.56 8.67 -6.36
CA ALA A 230 -11.75 8.00 -6.88
C ALA A 230 -13.02 8.70 -6.42
N SER A 231 -14.03 8.76 -7.29
CA SER A 231 -15.33 9.38 -6.97
C SER A 231 -16.17 8.56 -6.00
N TYR A 232 -16.00 7.23 -6.01
CA TYR A 232 -16.78 6.28 -5.24
C TYR A 232 -15.89 5.25 -4.53
N VAL A 233 -16.44 4.66 -3.46
CA VAL A 233 -15.89 3.47 -2.79
C VAL A 233 -16.99 2.41 -2.74
N ILE A 234 -16.72 1.21 -3.25
CA ILE A 234 -17.54 0.03 -3.00
C ILE A 234 -16.90 -0.76 -1.87
N HIS A 235 -17.60 -0.86 -0.74
CA HIS A 235 -17.20 -1.66 0.41
C HIS A 235 -17.74 -3.07 0.24
N THR A 236 -16.91 -4.08 0.46
CA THR A 236 -17.33 -5.48 0.39
C THR A 236 -16.58 -6.34 1.41
N VAL A 237 -17.19 -7.44 1.81
CA VAL A 237 -16.62 -8.42 2.74
C VAL A 237 -16.44 -9.75 2.02
N GLY A 238 -15.18 -10.11 1.81
CA GLY A 238 -14.86 -11.43 1.27
C GLY A 238 -14.93 -12.53 2.34
N PRO A 239 -14.89 -13.82 1.95
CA PRO A 239 -14.91 -14.94 2.88
C PRO A 239 -13.58 -15.12 3.61
N HIS A 240 -13.62 -15.70 4.81
CA HIS A 240 -12.45 -16.30 5.44
C HIS A 240 -12.01 -17.56 4.68
N TYR A 241 -10.70 -17.80 4.60
CA TYR A 241 -10.18 -19.04 4.04
C TYR A 241 -10.59 -20.26 4.89
N GLY A 242 -11.00 -21.34 4.24
CA GLY A 242 -11.39 -22.60 4.87
C GLY A 242 -12.85 -22.67 5.33
N VAL A 243 -13.67 -21.63 5.12
CA VAL A 243 -15.12 -21.76 5.27
C VAL A 243 -15.69 -22.58 4.11
N LYS A 244 -16.88 -23.16 4.32
CA LYS A 244 -17.54 -23.92 3.25
C LYS A 244 -17.75 -23.04 2.02
N ASP A 245 -17.40 -23.54 0.84
CA ASP A 245 -17.56 -22.89 -0.46
C ASP A 245 -16.78 -21.55 -0.60
N ASP A 246 -15.70 -21.37 0.15
CA ASP A 246 -14.94 -20.11 0.21
C ASP A 246 -14.49 -19.59 -1.17
N ALA A 247 -14.08 -20.48 -2.08
CA ALA A 247 -13.68 -20.10 -3.43
C ALA A 247 -14.86 -19.54 -4.25
N ALA A 248 -16.04 -20.14 -4.13
CA ALA A 248 -17.26 -19.67 -4.79
C ALA A 248 -17.73 -18.34 -4.18
N LEU A 249 -17.65 -18.20 -2.86
CA LEU A 249 -17.96 -16.93 -2.16
C LEU A 249 -17.01 -15.82 -2.58
N LEU A 250 -15.70 -16.09 -2.68
CA LEU A 250 -14.73 -15.09 -3.14
C LEU A 250 -15.00 -14.67 -4.58
N ALA A 251 -15.28 -15.61 -5.48
CA ALA A 251 -15.66 -15.32 -6.85
C ALA A 251 -16.93 -14.47 -6.92
N MET A 252 -17.94 -14.81 -6.12
CA MET A 252 -19.19 -14.07 -6.02
C MET A 252 -18.96 -12.64 -5.53
N THR A 253 -18.06 -12.42 -4.56
CA THR A 253 -17.70 -11.07 -4.06
C THR A 253 -17.22 -10.17 -5.18
N TYR A 254 -16.32 -10.63 -6.08
CA TYR A 254 -15.86 -9.84 -7.22
C TYR A 254 -16.98 -9.54 -8.21
N ARG A 255 -17.86 -10.51 -8.46
CA ARG A 255 -18.98 -10.37 -9.39
C ARG A 255 -20.02 -9.36 -8.89
N ASN A 256 -20.44 -9.49 -7.63
CA ASN A 256 -21.43 -8.59 -7.04
C ASN A 256 -20.93 -7.13 -7.05
N VAL A 257 -19.64 -6.91 -6.76
CA VAL A 257 -19.03 -5.58 -6.87
C VAL A 257 -19.12 -5.02 -8.30
N LEU A 258 -18.90 -5.85 -9.32
CA LEU A 258 -19.01 -5.42 -10.73
C LEU A 258 -20.48 -5.18 -11.12
N ASP A 259 -21.42 -5.97 -10.60
CA ASP A 259 -22.85 -5.77 -10.82
C ASP A 259 -23.29 -4.41 -10.24
N LEU A 260 -22.93 -4.11 -8.98
CA LEU A 260 -23.19 -2.82 -8.35
C LEU A 260 -22.52 -1.66 -9.12
N ALA A 261 -21.29 -1.86 -9.60
CA ALA A 261 -20.59 -0.87 -10.43
C ALA A 261 -21.37 -0.54 -11.70
N THR A 262 -21.98 -1.57 -12.33
CA THR A 262 -22.84 -1.39 -13.51
C THR A 262 -24.08 -0.56 -13.21
N GLU A 263 -24.76 -0.82 -12.09
CA GLU A 263 -25.95 -0.07 -11.64
C GLU A 263 -25.66 1.43 -11.46
N HIS A 264 -24.42 1.76 -11.06
CA HIS A 264 -23.98 3.12 -10.82
C HIS A 264 -23.19 3.77 -11.98
N GLY A 265 -23.10 3.10 -13.13
CA GLY A 265 -22.44 3.64 -14.31
C GLY A 265 -20.91 3.75 -14.20
N ILE A 266 -20.28 3.02 -13.26
CA ILE A 266 -18.84 3.01 -13.03
C ILE A 266 -18.16 2.29 -14.18
N ARG A 267 -17.19 2.93 -14.84
CA ARG A 267 -16.50 2.43 -16.03
C ARG A 267 -15.05 2.08 -15.78
N PHE A 268 -14.43 2.63 -14.73
CA PHE A 268 -13.09 2.27 -14.32
C PHE A 268 -13.07 2.00 -12.81
N ILE A 269 -12.77 0.73 -12.45
CA ILE A 269 -12.79 0.25 -11.07
C ILE A 269 -11.44 -0.38 -10.67
N ALA A 270 -10.94 -0.04 -9.49
CA ALA A 270 -9.74 -0.65 -8.94
C ALA A 270 -10.06 -1.58 -7.75
N PHE A 271 -9.48 -2.78 -7.76
CA PHE A 271 -9.64 -3.81 -6.74
C PHE A 271 -8.33 -4.06 -5.98
N PRO A 272 -8.39 -4.29 -4.66
CA PRO A 272 -7.32 -4.94 -3.90
C PRO A 272 -7.43 -6.45 -4.03
N ALA A 273 -6.46 -7.19 -3.45
CA ALA A 273 -6.56 -8.64 -3.29
C ALA A 273 -7.49 -8.99 -2.11
N ILE A 274 -8.79 -9.16 -2.36
CA ILE A 274 -9.81 -9.43 -1.33
C ILE A 274 -9.47 -10.71 -0.55
N SER A 275 -9.69 -10.71 0.75
CA SER A 275 -9.49 -11.81 1.72
C SER A 275 -8.03 -12.21 1.99
N THR A 276 -7.02 -11.60 1.38
CA THR A 276 -5.60 -12.01 1.53
C THR A 276 -4.92 -11.51 2.81
N GLY A 277 -5.54 -10.61 3.55
CA GLY A 277 -5.09 -10.08 4.83
C GLY A 277 -5.51 -10.96 6.01
N LYS A 278 -6.24 -10.40 6.97
CA LYS A 278 -6.74 -11.11 8.18
C LYS A 278 -7.56 -12.37 7.89
N PHE A 279 -8.24 -12.42 6.75
CA PHE A 279 -9.05 -13.57 6.34
C PHE A 279 -8.20 -14.73 5.80
N SER A 280 -6.88 -14.54 5.74
CA SER A 280 -5.85 -15.55 5.51
C SER A 280 -6.01 -16.38 4.23
N TYR A 281 -6.69 -15.85 3.22
CA TYR A 281 -6.82 -16.55 1.94
C TYR A 281 -5.44 -16.65 1.26
N PRO A 282 -5.03 -17.84 0.75
CA PRO A 282 -3.73 -18.00 0.10
C PRO A 282 -3.62 -17.04 -1.10
N LYS A 283 -2.62 -16.16 -1.08
CA LYS A 283 -2.46 -15.06 -2.03
C LYS A 283 -2.54 -15.52 -3.49
N LYS A 284 -1.81 -16.59 -3.84
CA LYS A 284 -1.80 -17.14 -5.21
C LYS A 284 -3.17 -17.62 -5.66
N VAL A 285 -3.93 -18.26 -4.77
CA VAL A 285 -5.27 -18.78 -5.09
C VAL A 285 -6.27 -17.62 -5.20
N ALA A 286 -6.22 -16.67 -4.27
CA ALA A 286 -7.11 -15.51 -4.28
C ALA A 286 -6.95 -14.66 -5.54
N THR A 287 -5.71 -14.38 -5.97
CA THR A 287 -5.43 -13.60 -7.19
C THR A 287 -5.90 -14.31 -8.45
N ALA A 288 -5.76 -15.63 -8.52
CA ALA A 288 -6.27 -16.42 -9.64
C ALA A 288 -7.81 -16.39 -9.69
N ILE A 289 -8.49 -16.54 -8.54
CA ILE A 289 -9.96 -16.42 -8.46
C ILE A 289 -10.41 -15.03 -8.90
N ALA A 290 -9.74 -13.97 -8.42
CA ALA A 290 -10.06 -12.59 -8.76
C ALA A 290 -10.01 -12.35 -10.28
N VAL A 291 -8.88 -12.67 -10.92
CA VAL A 291 -8.70 -12.48 -12.38
C VAL A 291 -9.71 -13.28 -13.16
N ASN A 292 -9.93 -14.56 -12.80
CA ASN A 292 -10.89 -15.42 -13.48
C ASN A 292 -12.33 -14.92 -13.34
N SER A 293 -12.72 -14.44 -12.16
CA SER A 293 -14.06 -13.90 -11.90
C SER A 293 -14.33 -12.64 -12.74
N VAL A 294 -13.36 -11.72 -12.80
CA VAL A 294 -13.44 -10.51 -13.62
C VAL A 294 -13.53 -10.85 -15.10
N ARG A 295 -12.67 -11.77 -15.59
CA ARG A 295 -12.70 -12.23 -16.98
C ARG A 295 -14.03 -12.87 -17.37
N GLN A 296 -14.54 -13.73 -16.50
CA GLN A 296 -15.82 -14.38 -16.75
C GLN A 296 -16.94 -13.34 -16.77
N TRP A 297 -16.98 -12.43 -15.82
CA TRP A 297 -17.98 -11.38 -15.76
C TRP A 297 -17.94 -10.49 -17.03
N LYS A 298 -16.77 -10.06 -17.48
CA LYS A 298 -16.61 -9.27 -18.72
C LYS A 298 -17.12 -10.01 -19.97
N ARG A 299 -16.95 -11.33 -20.04
CA ARG A 299 -17.49 -12.15 -21.13
C ARG A 299 -19.02 -12.25 -21.11
N GLU A 300 -19.60 -12.27 -19.91
CA GLU A 300 -21.05 -12.33 -19.71
C GLU A 300 -21.73 -10.98 -19.94
N HIS A 301 -20.97 -9.87 -19.85
CA HIS A 301 -21.48 -8.48 -20.01
C HIS A 301 -20.70 -7.70 -21.08
N PRO A 302 -20.67 -8.18 -22.34
CA PRO A 302 -19.88 -7.54 -23.39
C PRO A 302 -20.39 -6.13 -23.74
N GLU A 303 -21.65 -5.81 -23.42
CA GLU A 303 -22.28 -4.51 -23.61
C GLU A 303 -21.81 -3.47 -22.58
N TYR A 304 -21.17 -3.88 -21.47
CA TYR A 304 -20.65 -3.00 -20.45
C TYR A 304 -19.11 -2.98 -20.39
N PRO A 305 -18.46 -2.10 -21.16
CA PRO A 305 -16.99 -2.07 -21.23
C PRO A 305 -16.38 -1.41 -19.98
N VAL A 306 -16.25 -2.20 -18.90
CA VAL A 306 -15.58 -1.76 -17.69
C VAL A 306 -14.08 -1.99 -17.79
N GLU A 307 -13.28 -0.99 -17.39
CA GLU A 307 -11.86 -1.13 -17.14
C GLU A 307 -11.64 -1.60 -15.71
N VAL A 308 -10.80 -2.62 -15.54
CA VAL A 308 -10.51 -3.20 -14.23
C VAL A 308 -9.01 -3.14 -13.96
N LEU A 309 -8.66 -2.61 -12.80
CA LEU A 309 -7.30 -2.54 -12.30
C LEU A 309 -7.20 -3.30 -10.98
N PHE A 310 -6.23 -4.20 -10.86
CA PHE A 310 -5.80 -4.73 -9.57
C PHE A 310 -4.61 -3.93 -9.05
N ALA A 311 -4.74 -3.34 -7.86
CA ALA A 311 -3.71 -2.51 -7.22
C ALA A 311 -3.32 -3.07 -5.87
N ASP A 312 -2.03 -3.30 -5.66
CA ASP A 312 -1.50 -3.77 -4.38
C ASP A 312 -0.07 -3.27 -4.17
N VAL A 313 0.32 -3.12 -2.91
CA VAL A 313 1.68 -2.75 -2.47
C VAL A 313 2.48 -3.94 -1.94
N ASP A 314 1.90 -5.13 -1.93
CA ASP A 314 2.59 -6.39 -1.66
C ASP A 314 3.12 -6.97 -2.98
N LEU A 315 4.45 -7.02 -3.13
CA LEU A 315 5.09 -7.51 -4.35
C LEU A 315 4.70 -8.95 -4.68
N THR A 316 4.44 -9.78 -3.66
CA THR A 316 4.04 -11.17 -3.87
C THR A 316 2.64 -11.24 -4.48
N ILE A 317 1.72 -10.41 -4.01
CA ILE A 317 0.36 -10.29 -4.57
C ILE A 317 0.43 -9.74 -5.99
N TYR A 318 1.18 -8.65 -6.22
CA TYR A 318 1.40 -8.10 -7.55
C TYR A 318 1.91 -9.16 -8.54
N ARG A 319 2.92 -9.94 -8.16
CA ARG A 319 3.46 -11.02 -9.02
C ARG A 319 2.44 -12.11 -9.30
N TYR A 320 1.65 -12.51 -8.31
CA TYR A 320 0.60 -13.51 -8.51
C TYR A 320 -0.53 -13.00 -9.40
N PHE A 321 -0.88 -11.73 -9.34
CA PHE A 321 -1.79 -11.13 -10.31
C PHE A 321 -1.21 -11.17 -11.73
N CYS A 322 0.07 -10.79 -11.90
CA CYS A 322 0.74 -10.85 -13.21
C CYS A 322 0.82 -12.29 -13.75
N GLU A 323 1.10 -13.29 -12.89
CA GLU A 323 1.05 -14.71 -13.26
C GLU A 323 -0.36 -15.13 -13.68
N ALA A 324 -1.39 -14.73 -12.93
CA ALA A 324 -2.78 -15.05 -13.23
C ALA A 324 -3.26 -14.40 -14.55
N LEU A 325 -2.75 -13.21 -14.89
CA LEU A 325 -3.00 -12.60 -16.20
C LEU A 325 -2.41 -13.41 -17.35
N LYS A 326 -1.21 -13.97 -17.19
CA LYS A 326 -0.47 -14.71 -18.23
C LYS A 326 -0.93 -16.17 -18.35
N GLY A 327 -1.26 -16.81 -17.23
CA GLY A 327 -1.50 -18.26 -17.12
C GLY A 327 -2.72 -18.82 -17.84
N LEU A 328 -3.53 -17.97 -18.54
CA LEU A 328 -4.62 -18.41 -19.41
C LEU A 328 -4.32 -18.19 -20.90
N GLU A 329 -3.26 -17.48 -21.25
CA GLU A 329 -2.81 -17.36 -22.63
C GLU A 329 -2.16 -18.66 -23.11
N GLU A 330 -1.52 -19.42 -22.23
CA GLU A 330 -0.91 -20.73 -22.53
C GLU A 330 -1.92 -21.88 -22.67
N SER A 331 -3.16 -21.73 -22.14
CA SER A 331 -4.20 -22.78 -22.25
C SER A 331 -5.16 -22.59 -23.44
N LEU A 332 -4.96 -21.55 -24.25
CA LEU A 332 -5.74 -21.24 -25.47
C LEU A 332 -4.93 -21.43 -26.77
N CYS A 333 -3.68 -21.86 -26.68
CA CYS A 333 -2.85 -22.35 -27.77
C CYS A 333 -2.73 -23.87 -27.68
#